data_4b2c613e47298625fb7caadfa3c33662
#
_entry.id   4b2c613e47298625fb7caadfa3c33662
#
_cell.length_a   1.000
_cell.length_b   1.000
_cell.length_c   1.000
_cell.angle_alpha   90.00
_cell.angle_beta   90.00
_cell.angle_gamma   90.00
#
_symmetry.space_group_name_H-M   'P 1'
#
loop_
_entity.id
_entity.type
_entity.pdbx_description
1 polymer ?
#
loop_
_entity_poly.entity_id
_entity_poly.type
_entity_poly.pdbx_seq_one_letter_code
_entity_poly.pdbx_strand_id
1 'polypeptide(L)'
;MHASGYFDVTLAPQAADNPQVRTAQIDRLSIDKKYHGDVQGTSTGQMQAIKDDRNTGAYVALEKVVGSLQGRSGTFMLMHYGYMSEDVVGRWLVEIVPESGTGELTGLSGTMKIIPKDGKHYYEIEYALSER
;
A
#
# COMPACT_ATOMS: atom_id res chain seq x y z
N MET A 1 -15.14 -9.78 -6.43
CA MET A 1 -14.37 -9.94 -7.69
C MET A 1 -12.89 -10.04 -7.34
N HIS A 2 -12.15 -10.68 -8.19
CA HIS A 2 -10.73 -10.93 -7.95
C HIS A 2 -9.88 -10.26 -9.03
N ALA A 3 -8.79 -9.62 -8.61
CA ALA A 3 -7.83 -9.00 -9.51
C ALA A 3 -6.42 -9.36 -9.07
N SER A 4 -5.49 -9.43 -10.01
CA SER A 4 -4.10 -9.77 -9.70
C SER A 4 -3.12 -9.12 -10.68
N GLY A 5 -1.86 -9.13 -10.29
CA GLY A 5 -0.77 -8.60 -11.09
C GLY A 5 0.47 -8.40 -10.23
N TYR A 6 1.29 -7.45 -10.63
CA TYR A 6 2.51 -7.11 -9.89
C TYR A 6 2.75 -5.60 -9.95
N PHE A 7 3.64 -5.11 -9.12
CA PHE A 7 4.03 -3.71 -9.16
C PHE A 7 5.53 -3.55 -8.94
N ASP A 8 6.05 -2.47 -9.51
CA ASP A 8 7.39 -1.97 -9.22
C ASP A 8 7.26 -0.89 -8.15
N VAL A 9 8.17 -0.85 -7.21
CA VAL A 9 8.11 0.13 -6.11
C VAL A 9 9.46 0.79 -5.89
N THR A 10 9.41 2.10 -5.65
CA THR A 10 10.56 2.88 -5.20
C THR A 10 10.19 3.50 -3.86
N LEU A 11 10.99 3.22 -2.84
CA LEU A 11 10.86 3.82 -1.52
C LEU A 11 12.03 4.79 -1.34
N ALA A 12 11.73 6.04 -0.98
CA ALA A 12 12.76 7.04 -0.78
C ALA A 12 12.67 7.64 0.63
N PRO A 13 13.76 7.56 1.42
CA PRO A 13 13.76 8.17 2.75
C PRO A 13 13.54 9.68 2.67
N GLN A 14 12.78 10.20 3.62
CA GLN A 14 12.51 11.62 3.76
C GLN A 14 13.06 12.10 5.09
N ALA A 15 13.45 13.37 5.15
CA ALA A 15 13.92 13.97 6.38
C ALA A 15 12.79 14.04 7.41
N ALA A 16 13.15 13.91 8.69
CA ALA A 16 12.19 14.11 9.76
C ALA A 16 11.70 15.56 9.77
N ASP A 17 10.43 15.75 10.12
CA ASP A 17 9.84 17.09 10.13
C ASP A 17 10.41 17.97 11.23
N ASN A 18 10.88 17.38 12.32
CA ASN A 18 11.44 18.11 13.45
C ASN A 18 12.39 17.21 14.25
N PRO A 19 13.23 17.81 15.15
CA PRO A 19 14.19 17.03 15.94
C PRO A 19 13.56 15.99 16.85
N GLN A 20 12.36 16.23 17.36
CA GLN A 20 11.67 15.29 18.25
C GLN A 20 11.33 14.00 17.52
N VAL A 21 10.86 14.09 16.29
CA VAL A 21 10.56 12.91 15.47
C VAL A 21 11.83 12.11 15.21
N ARG A 22 12.95 12.80 14.98
CA ARG A 22 14.23 12.13 14.76
C ARG A 22 14.65 11.32 16.00
N THR A 23 14.49 11.88 17.19
CA THR A 23 14.83 11.16 18.42
C THR A 23 13.89 10.00 18.70
N ALA A 24 12.66 10.05 18.18
CA ALA A 24 11.71 8.95 18.30
C ALA A 24 12.07 7.75 17.42
N GLN A 25 13.00 7.91 16.47
CA GLN A 25 13.44 6.85 15.56
C GLN A 25 12.30 6.29 14.71
N ILE A 26 11.42 7.17 14.25
CA ILE A 26 10.38 6.83 13.30
C ILE A 26 10.80 7.37 11.95
N ASP A 27 10.99 6.46 10.99
CA ASP A 27 11.40 6.81 9.64
C ASP A 27 10.19 7.23 8.81
N ARG A 28 10.42 8.13 7.87
CA ARG A 28 9.42 8.55 6.90
C ARG A 28 9.96 8.27 5.50
N LEU A 29 9.14 7.65 4.66
CA LEU A 29 9.51 7.31 3.30
C LEU A 29 8.40 7.70 2.35
N SER A 30 8.77 8.15 1.15
CA SER A 30 7.81 8.28 0.06
C SER A 30 7.69 6.93 -0.67
N ILE A 31 6.50 6.69 -1.22
CA ILE A 31 6.20 5.48 -1.98
C ILE A 31 5.81 5.89 -3.39
N ASP A 32 6.45 5.29 -4.37
CA ASP A 32 6.06 5.42 -5.77
C ASP A 32 5.97 4.03 -6.37
N LYS A 33 4.82 3.70 -6.94
CA LYS A 33 4.59 2.40 -7.55
C LYS A 33 4.10 2.53 -8.97
N LYS A 34 4.43 1.52 -9.76
CA LYS A 34 3.82 1.31 -11.07
C LYS A 34 3.18 -0.06 -11.06
N TYR A 35 1.87 -0.08 -11.26
CA TYR A 35 1.07 -1.31 -11.25
C TYR A 35 0.94 -1.88 -12.66
N HIS A 36 0.96 -3.20 -12.74
CA HIS A 36 0.80 -3.98 -13.97
C HIS A 36 -0.21 -5.10 -13.73
N GLY A 37 -0.86 -5.53 -14.77
CA GLY A 37 -1.86 -6.58 -14.69
C GLY A 37 -3.26 -6.02 -14.62
N ASP A 38 -4.08 -6.53 -13.71
CA ASP A 38 -5.47 -6.10 -13.58
C ASP A 38 -5.61 -4.67 -13.07
N VAL A 39 -4.62 -4.16 -12.33
CA VAL A 39 -4.47 -2.74 -12.05
C VAL A 39 -3.40 -2.21 -13.00
N GLN A 40 -3.73 -1.17 -13.74
CA GLN A 40 -2.77 -0.47 -14.60
C GLN A 40 -2.77 1.00 -14.21
N GLY A 41 -1.60 1.49 -13.81
CA GLY A 41 -1.47 2.86 -13.39
C GLY A 41 -0.34 3.04 -12.39
N THR A 42 -0.40 4.14 -11.67
CA THR A 42 0.64 4.52 -10.72
C THR A 42 0.04 4.81 -9.36
N SER A 43 0.87 4.76 -8.35
CA SER A 43 0.47 5.26 -7.04
C SER A 43 1.57 6.08 -6.40
N THR A 44 1.15 6.99 -5.54
CA THR A 44 2.03 7.81 -4.71
C THR A 44 1.54 7.75 -3.28
N GLY A 45 2.45 7.67 -2.34
CA GLY A 45 2.06 7.61 -0.95
C GLY A 45 3.18 7.93 0.00
N GLN A 46 2.87 7.80 1.27
CA GLN A 46 3.83 8.00 2.34
C GLN A 46 3.72 6.87 3.36
N MET A 47 4.88 6.50 3.88
CA MET A 47 5.01 5.44 4.85
C MET A 47 5.79 5.96 6.05
N GLN A 48 5.39 5.53 7.25
CA GLN A 48 6.17 5.70 8.46
C GLN A 48 6.52 4.31 8.98
N ALA A 49 7.76 4.16 9.43
CA ALA A 49 8.25 2.83 9.81
C ALA A 49 9.19 2.90 10.99
N ILE A 50 9.20 1.83 11.76
CA ILE A 50 10.18 1.62 12.82
C ILE A 50 10.87 0.28 12.59
N LYS A 51 12.12 0.17 13.00
CA LYS A 51 12.86 -1.07 12.95
C LYS A 51 13.97 -1.05 13.99
N ASP A 52 14.13 -2.14 14.72
CA ASP A 52 15.23 -2.27 15.68
C ASP A 52 16.24 -3.34 15.26
N ASP A 53 17.27 -3.55 16.10
CA ASP A 53 18.35 -4.50 15.84
C ASP A 53 17.91 -5.95 15.89
N ARG A 54 16.71 -6.22 16.42
CA ARG A 54 16.17 -7.57 16.59
C ARG A 54 15.19 -7.94 15.50
N ASN A 55 15.17 -7.19 14.39
CA ASN A 55 14.21 -7.35 13.31
C ASN A 55 12.75 -7.13 13.73
N THR A 56 12.53 -6.47 14.87
CA THR A 56 11.20 -5.97 15.21
C THR A 56 10.95 -4.72 14.38
N GLY A 57 9.88 -4.72 13.64
CA GLY A 57 9.53 -3.60 12.78
C GLY A 57 8.03 -3.46 12.63
N ALA A 58 7.62 -2.26 12.26
CA ALA A 58 6.22 -1.96 11.97
C ALA A 58 6.17 -0.79 11.00
N TYR A 59 5.10 -0.73 10.21
CA TYR A 59 4.88 0.43 9.34
C TYR A 59 3.40 0.70 9.18
N VAL A 60 3.08 1.94 8.83
CA VAL A 60 1.76 2.38 8.38
C VAL A 60 1.94 3.19 7.12
N ALA A 61 0.99 3.13 6.20
CA ALA A 61 1.09 3.86 4.94
C ALA A 61 -0.27 4.20 4.38
N LEU A 62 -0.28 5.28 3.59
CA LEU A 62 -1.40 5.68 2.76
C LEU A 62 -0.88 5.88 1.35
N GLU A 63 -1.67 5.45 0.38
CA GLU A 63 -1.25 5.44 -1.01
C GLU A 63 -2.45 5.77 -1.90
N LYS A 64 -2.27 6.67 -2.87
CA LYS A 64 -3.31 6.98 -3.85
C LYS A 64 -2.96 6.32 -5.18
N VAL A 65 -3.88 5.48 -5.65
CA VAL A 65 -3.75 4.80 -6.93
C VAL A 65 -4.53 5.59 -7.98
N VAL A 66 -3.89 5.83 -9.12
CA VAL A 66 -4.50 6.51 -10.27
C VAL A 66 -4.33 5.61 -11.48
N GLY A 67 -5.42 5.19 -12.10
CA GLY A 67 -5.37 4.32 -13.25
C GLY A 67 -6.65 3.55 -13.46
N SER A 68 -6.52 2.26 -13.79
CA SER A 68 -7.68 1.41 -14.03
C SER A 68 -7.58 0.11 -13.26
N LEU A 69 -8.74 -0.45 -12.93
CA LEU A 69 -8.89 -1.78 -12.34
C LEU A 69 -9.82 -2.57 -13.24
N GLN A 70 -9.26 -3.56 -13.91
CA GLN A 70 -9.99 -4.40 -14.87
C GLN A 70 -10.83 -3.56 -15.86
N GLY A 71 -10.18 -2.53 -16.43
CA GLY A 71 -10.77 -1.69 -17.45
C GLY A 71 -11.60 -0.52 -16.95
N ARG A 72 -11.84 -0.40 -15.65
CA ARG A 72 -12.57 0.74 -15.06
C ARG A 72 -11.58 1.79 -14.58
N SER A 73 -11.70 3.00 -15.06
CA SER A 73 -10.75 4.08 -14.76
C SER A 73 -11.21 4.95 -13.61
N GLY A 74 -10.26 5.39 -12.81
CA GLY A 74 -10.52 6.26 -11.68
C GLY A 74 -9.35 6.30 -10.72
N THR A 75 -9.64 6.69 -9.48
CA THR A 75 -8.65 6.70 -8.42
C THR A 75 -9.22 6.05 -7.17
N PHE A 76 -8.35 5.57 -6.32
CA PHE A 76 -8.75 5.07 -5.00
C PHE A 76 -7.57 5.11 -4.05
N MET A 77 -7.86 5.06 -2.77
CA MET A 77 -6.84 5.10 -1.72
C MET A 77 -6.68 3.73 -1.10
N LEU A 78 -5.44 3.40 -0.78
CA LEU A 78 -5.10 2.22 0.00
C LEU A 78 -4.54 2.67 1.35
N MET A 79 -4.93 1.97 2.41
CA MET A 79 -4.27 2.08 3.69
C MET A 79 -3.69 0.74 4.04
N HIS A 80 -2.46 0.73 4.55
CA HIS A 80 -1.86 -0.51 4.96
C HIS A 80 -1.00 -0.36 6.19
N TYR A 81 -0.87 -1.46 6.91
CA TYR A 81 0.03 -1.57 8.02
C TYR A 81 0.61 -2.97 8.09
N GLY A 82 1.75 -3.06 8.74
CA GLY A 82 2.36 -4.36 8.96
C GLY A 82 3.31 -4.31 10.15
N TYR A 83 3.53 -5.47 10.74
CA TYR A 83 4.51 -5.61 11.80
C TYR A 83 5.13 -7.00 11.76
N MET A 84 6.34 -7.11 12.30
CA MET A 84 7.05 -8.38 12.44
C MET A 84 8.01 -8.30 13.62
N SER A 85 8.31 -9.44 14.20
CA SER A 85 9.35 -9.59 15.19
C SER A 85 9.89 -11.03 15.16
N GLU A 86 10.98 -11.30 15.88
CA GLU A 86 11.53 -12.65 15.94
C GLU A 86 10.57 -13.64 16.61
N ASP A 87 9.78 -13.15 17.57
CA ASP A 87 8.94 -14.00 18.43
C ASP A 87 7.45 -13.97 18.05
N VAL A 88 7.05 -13.12 17.11
CA VAL A 88 5.64 -12.93 16.73
C VAL A 88 5.48 -13.10 15.24
N VAL A 89 4.49 -13.88 14.83
CA VAL A 89 4.16 -14.01 13.41
C VAL A 89 3.75 -12.65 12.86
N GLY A 90 4.38 -12.27 11.77
CA GLY A 90 4.12 -10.99 11.13
C GLY A 90 2.70 -10.90 10.59
N ARG A 91 2.16 -9.69 10.56
CA ARG A 91 0.83 -9.40 10.01
C ARG A 91 0.92 -8.20 9.08
N TRP A 92 0.31 -8.34 7.91
CA TRP A 92 0.23 -7.27 6.93
C TRP A 92 -1.21 -7.16 6.47
N LEU A 93 -1.74 -5.95 6.48
CA LEU A 93 -3.07 -5.66 6.00
C LEU A 93 -3.01 -4.52 5.00
N VAL A 94 -3.66 -4.69 3.86
CA VAL A 94 -3.86 -3.62 2.89
C VAL A 94 -5.34 -3.57 2.58
N GLU A 95 -5.96 -2.41 2.73
CA GLU A 95 -7.39 -2.23 2.55
C GLU A 95 -7.67 -1.02 1.69
N ILE A 96 -8.65 -1.15 0.80
CA ILE A 96 -9.15 -0.02 0.04
C ILE A 96 -9.95 0.85 1.00
N VAL A 97 -9.58 2.15 1.08
CA VAL A 97 -10.28 3.07 1.97
C VAL A 97 -11.72 3.24 1.49
N PRO A 98 -12.72 2.95 2.33
CA PRO A 98 -14.12 3.09 1.92
C PRO A 98 -14.42 4.49 1.42
N GLU A 99 -15.20 4.56 0.33
CA GLU A 99 -15.63 5.82 -0.30
C GLU A 99 -14.51 6.63 -0.95
N SER A 100 -13.32 6.05 -1.09
CA SER A 100 -12.22 6.74 -1.76
C SER A 100 -12.24 6.59 -3.28
N GLY A 101 -13.01 5.67 -3.83
CA GLY A 101 -13.08 5.44 -5.27
C GLY A 101 -13.72 6.60 -6.02
N THR A 102 -13.14 6.94 -7.17
CA THR A 102 -13.66 8.00 -8.04
C THR A 102 -13.85 7.46 -9.46
N GLY A 103 -14.55 8.23 -10.29
CA GLY A 103 -14.80 7.85 -11.67
C GLY A 103 -15.57 6.52 -11.74
N GLU A 104 -15.12 5.63 -12.57
CA GLU A 104 -15.73 4.30 -12.72
C GLU A 104 -15.45 3.39 -11.50
N LEU A 105 -14.61 3.84 -10.57
CA LEU A 105 -14.30 3.10 -9.34
C LEU A 105 -15.07 3.62 -8.12
N THR A 106 -16.04 4.48 -8.32
CA THR A 106 -16.95 4.93 -7.26
C THR A 106 -17.66 3.70 -6.66
N GLY A 107 -17.65 3.60 -5.34
CA GLY A 107 -18.25 2.46 -4.64
C GLY A 107 -17.30 1.28 -4.42
N LEU A 108 -16.03 1.43 -4.80
CA LEU A 108 -15.02 0.37 -4.64
C LEU A 108 -14.74 0.11 -3.16
N SER A 109 -14.69 -1.17 -2.81
CA SER A 109 -14.27 -1.64 -1.48
C SER A 109 -13.49 -2.94 -1.65
N GLY A 110 -12.68 -3.29 -0.68
CA GLY A 110 -11.96 -4.55 -0.73
C GLY A 110 -10.64 -4.53 0.00
N THR A 111 -9.91 -5.63 -0.17
CA THR A 111 -8.60 -5.83 0.46
C THR A 111 -7.59 -6.26 -0.61
N MET A 112 -6.33 -5.96 -0.33
CA MET A 112 -5.22 -6.36 -1.19
C MET A 112 -4.25 -7.22 -0.36
N LYS A 113 -3.72 -8.24 -1.01
CA LYS A 113 -2.66 -9.07 -0.45
C LYS A 113 -1.41 -8.84 -1.29
N ILE A 114 -0.29 -8.56 -0.63
CA ILE A 114 0.99 -8.38 -1.31
C ILE A 114 1.83 -9.64 -1.09
N ILE A 115 2.33 -10.21 -2.17
CA ILE A 115 3.06 -11.47 -2.16
C ILE A 115 4.45 -11.24 -2.77
N PRO A 116 5.49 -11.07 -1.93
CA PRO A 116 6.86 -11.01 -2.45
C PRO A 116 7.28 -12.37 -2.97
N LYS A 117 7.82 -12.40 -4.19
CA LYS A 117 8.28 -13.64 -4.79
C LYS A 117 9.31 -13.34 -5.89
N ASP A 118 10.46 -13.99 -5.83
CA ASP A 118 11.51 -13.90 -6.87
C ASP A 118 11.93 -12.46 -7.18
N GLY A 119 12.02 -11.61 -6.14
CA GLY A 119 12.40 -10.23 -6.29
C GLY A 119 11.31 -9.31 -6.81
N LYS A 120 10.11 -9.82 -7.00
CA LYS A 120 8.95 -9.04 -7.46
C LYS A 120 7.90 -8.97 -6.38
N HIS A 121 7.04 -7.95 -6.49
CA HIS A 121 5.89 -7.76 -5.61
C HIS A 121 4.62 -8.04 -6.39
N TYR A 122 4.02 -9.20 -6.13
CA TYR A 122 2.73 -9.56 -6.71
C TYR A 122 1.62 -9.09 -5.78
N TYR A 123 0.44 -8.85 -6.34
CA TYR A 123 -0.74 -8.50 -5.55
C TYR A 123 -1.94 -9.32 -5.97
N GLU A 124 -2.84 -9.52 -5.03
CA GLU A 124 -4.17 -10.06 -5.26
C GLU A 124 -5.16 -9.16 -4.55
N ILE A 125 -6.23 -8.79 -5.25
CA ILE A 125 -7.27 -7.91 -4.73
C ILE A 125 -8.59 -8.66 -4.76
N GLU A 126 -9.28 -8.69 -3.62
CA GLU A 126 -10.67 -9.08 -3.55
C GLU A 126 -11.49 -7.81 -3.36
N TYR A 127 -12.39 -7.51 -4.28
CA TYR A 127 -13.08 -6.25 -4.27
C TYR A 127 -14.54 -6.38 -4.69
N ALA A 128 -15.31 -5.37 -4.35
CA ALA A 128 -16.68 -5.21 -4.78
C ALA A 128 -16.90 -3.75 -5.22
N LEU A 129 -17.82 -3.56 -6.13
CA LEU A 129 -18.28 -2.25 -6.57
C LEU A 129 -19.74 -2.14 -6.22
N SER A 130 -20.07 -1.28 -5.27
CA SER A 130 -21.47 -1.03 -4.94
C SER A 130 -22.03 0.04 -5.87
N GLU A 131 -23.28 -0.14 -6.25
CA GLU A 131 -23.97 0.89 -7.03
C GLU A 131 -24.31 2.08 -6.14
N ARG A 132 -24.19 3.26 -6.71
CA ARG A 132 -24.51 4.50 -6.03
C ARG A 132 -25.39 5.39 -6.91
#